data_fa7166f4cee69f25d2bca53f5e8901a9
#
_entry.id   fa7166f4cee69f25d2bca53f5e8901a9
#
_cell.length_a   1.000
_cell.length_b   1.000
_cell.length_c   1.000
_cell.angle_alpha   90.00
_cell.angle_beta   90.00
_cell.angle_gamma   90.00
#
_symmetry.space_group_name_H-M   'P 1'
#
loop_
_entity.id
_entity.type
_entity.pdbx_description
1 polymer ?
#
loop_
_entity_poly.entity_id
_entity_poly.type
_entity_poly.pdbx_seq_one_letter_code
_entity_poly.pdbx_strand_id
1 'polypeptide(L)'
;MCGIVGAISNRNVTPILMEGLRRLEYRGYDSAGIAIFEENNIKRLRRAGKVQELQHAIDKTPINGHVGISHTRWATHGTPTEKNAHPHLSEQDIALVHNGIIENYEGLKEELLKNGFAFESDTDTEVVVHRIQFHLTKTQDLFKAVNLTVRELEGAYALAVISK
;
A
#
# COMPACT_ATOMS: atom_id res chain seq x y z
N MET A 1 -8.16 -11.91 7.88
CA MET A 1 -7.51 -12.06 6.55
C MET A 1 -7.47 -10.71 5.84
N CYS A 2 -6.34 -10.38 5.23
CA CYS A 2 -6.19 -9.14 4.47
C CYS A 2 -7.05 -9.12 3.20
N GLY A 3 -7.46 -7.92 2.77
CA GLY A 3 -8.21 -7.70 1.54
C GLY A 3 -7.63 -6.54 0.74
N ILE A 4 -7.51 -6.72 -0.58
CA ILE A 4 -7.06 -5.69 -1.53
C ILE A 4 -8.22 -5.32 -2.44
N VAL A 5 -8.39 -4.03 -2.68
CA VAL A 5 -9.27 -3.50 -3.74
C VAL A 5 -8.48 -2.47 -4.55
N GLY A 6 -8.52 -2.61 -5.87
CA GLY A 6 -7.95 -1.65 -6.81
C GLY A 6 -9.02 -1.20 -7.81
N ALA A 7 -8.99 0.07 -8.21
CA ALA A 7 -9.92 0.60 -9.18
C ALA A 7 -9.29 1.66 -10.09
N ILE A 8 -9.65 1.59 -11.37
CA ILE A 8 -9.40 2.62 -12.39
C ILE A 8 -10.74 2.91 -13.07
N SER A 9 -11.14 4.18 -13.15
CA SER A 9 -12.43 4.56 -13.71
C SER A 9 -12.42 6.01 -14.20
N ASN A 10 -13.34 6.33 -15.11
CA ASN A 10 -13.60 7.73 -15.52
C ASN A 10 -14.37 8.55 -14.47
N ARG A 11 -14.75 7.93 -13.35
CA ARG A 11 -15.39 8.59 -12.20
C ARG A 11 -14.52 8.45 -10.95
N ASN A 12 -14.82 9.21 -9.90
CA ASN A 12 -14.15 9.08 -8.61
C ASN A 12 -14.23 7.64 -8.09
N VAL A 13 -13.06 7.03 -7.83
CA VAL A 13 -12.96 5.64 -7.37
C VAL A 13 -13.05 5.48 -5.84
N THR A 14 -12.97 6.56 -5.07
CA THR A 14 -13.02 6.50 -3.60
C THR A 14 -14.24 5.75 -3.08
N PRO A 15 -15.49 6.03 -3.55
CA PRO A 15 -16.67 5.27 -3.11
C PRO A 15 -16.60 3.78 -3.50
N ILE A 16 -16.01 3.46 -4.65
CA ILE A 16 -15.86 2.07 -5.12
C ILE A 16 -14.92 1.30 -4.20
N LEU A 17 -13.78 1.89 -3.87
CA LEU A 17 -12.77 1.30 -3.00
C LEU A 17 -13.32 1.11 -1.58
N MET A 18 -14.03 2.10 -1.03
CA MET A 18 -14.64 2.00 0.30
C MET A 18 -15.74 0.93 0.35
N GLU A 19 -16.57 0.82 -0.67
CA GLU A 19 -17.58 -0.25 -0.76
C GLU A 19 -16.91 -1.62 -0.84
N GLY A 20 -15.83 -1.75 -1.61
CA GLY A 20 -15.03 -2.97 -1.68
C GLY A 20 -14.48 -3.37 -0.31
N LEU A 21 -13.94 -2.43 0.47
CA LEU A 21 -13.45 -2.71 1.83
C LEU A 21 -14.59 -3.16 2.75
N ARG A 22 -15.77 -2.53 2.71
CA ARG A 22 -16.94 -2.96 3.51
C ARG A 22 -17.35 -4.40 3.22
N ARG A 23 -17.31 -4.80 1.96
CA ARG A 23 -17.60 -6.20 1.57
C ARG A 23 -16.57 -7.19 2.04
N LEU A 24 -15.35 -6.74 2.39
CA LEU A 24 -14.27 -7.58 2.90
C LEU A 24 -14.22 -7.64 4.43
N GLU A 25 -15.01 -6.83 5.14
CA GLU A 25 -15.00 -6.73 6.62
C GLU A 25 -15.28 -8.06 7.32
N TYR A 26 -16.11 -8.94 6.72
CA TYR A 26 -16.45 -10.24 7.31
C TYR A 26 -15.25 -11.16 7.57
N ARG A 27 -14.11 -10.89 6.92
CA ARG A 27 -12.87 -11.68 7.08
C ARG A 27 -12.12 -11.40 8.39
N GLY A 28 -12.48 -10.34 9.12
CA GLY A 28 -11.70 -9.81 10.23
C GLY A 28 -10.44 -9.08 9.77
N TYR A 29 -10.14 -7.97 10.43
CA TYR A 29 -9.00 -7.09 10.14
C TYR A 29 -8.76 -6.17 11.35
N ASP A 30 -7.61 -5.47 11.38
CA ASP A 30 -7.20 -4.58 12.47
C ASP A 30 -6.97 -3.13 12.04
N SER A 31 -6.84 -2.92 10.74
CA SER A 31 -6.62 -1.59 10.17
C SER A 31 -7.06 -1.54 8.72
N ALA A 32 -7.35 -0.33 8.24
CA ALA A 32 -7.76 -0.07 6.87
C ALA A 32 -7.10 1.18 6.32
N GLY A 33 -6.93 1.23 5.00
CA GLY A 33 -6.41 2.42 4.35
C GLY A 33 -6.64 2.44 2.85
N ILE A 34 -6.42 3.62 2.29
CA ILE A 34 -6.65 3.95 0.89
C ILE A 34 -5.55 4.86 0.38
N ALA A 35 -5.15 4.69 -0.87
CA ALA A 35 -4.32 5.62 -1.61
C ALA A 35 -4.99 5.93 -2.96
N ILE A 36 -5.06 7.21 -3.29
CA ILE A 36 -5.70 7.74 -4.50
C ILE A 36 -4.69 8.62 -5.23
N PHE A 37 -4.58 8.43 -6.54
CA PHE A 37 -3.88 9.37 -7.40
C PHE A 37 -4.80 10.56 -7.71
N GLU A 38 -4.44 11.74 -7.20
CA GLU A 38 -5.18 12.98 -7.29
C GLU A 38 -4.24 14.13 -7.66
N GLU A 39 -4.54 14.86 -8.73
CA GLU A 39 -3.79 16.06 -9.16
C GLU A 39 -2.26 15.91 -9.17
N ASN A 40 -1.76 14.85 -9.82
CA ASN A 40 -0.34 14.51 -9.89
C ASN A 40 0.32 14.13 -8.54
N ASN A 41 -0.46 13.81 -7.51
CA ASN A 41 0.03 13.34 -6.22
C ASN A 41 -0.70 12.09 -5.77
N ILE A 42 -0.05 11.29 -4.94
CA ILE A 42 -0.71 10.20 -4.24
C ILE A 42 -1.13 10.69 -2.87
N LYS A 43 -2.44 10.76 -2.62
CA LYS A 43 -3.01 11.02 -1.31
C LYS A 43 -3.31 9.71 -0.61
N ARG A 44 -2.91 9.59 0.65
CA ARG A 44 -3.05 8.39 1.48
C ARG A 44 -3.77 8.71 2.77
N LEU A 45 -4.75 7.88 3.14
CA LEU A 45 -5.36 7.85 4.48
C LEU A 45 -5.30 6.43 5.03
N ARG A 46 -4.94 6.32 6.31
CA ARG A 46 -4.86 5.05 7.05
C ARG A 46 -5.48 5.21 8.42
N ARG A 47 -6.15 4.17 8.94
CA ARG A 47 -6.68 4.12 10.30
C ARG A 47 -6.50 2.73 10.90
N ALA A 48 -6.09 2.69 12.15
CA ALA A 48 -6.26 1.50 12.98
C ALA A 48 -7.75 1.32 13.30
N GLY A 49 -8.22 0.07 13.39
CA GLY A 49 -9.60 -0.26 13.67
C GLY A 49 -10.45 -0.50 12.43
N LYS A 50 -11.73 -0.16 12.50
CA LYS A 50 -12.74 -0.50 11.50
C LYS A 50 -12.67 0.39 10.26
N VAL A 51 -13.17 -0.12 9.13
CA VAL A 51 -13.35 0.64 7.86
C VAL A 51 -14.18 1.92 8.08
N GLN A 52 -15.06 1.92 9.08
CA GLN A 52 -15.80 3.11 9.48
C GLN A 52 -14.89 4.27 9.94
N GLU A 53 -13.77 3.98 10.63
CA GLU A 53 -12.81 5.01 11.06
C GLU A 53 -12.10 5.63 9.84
N LEU A 54 -11.82 4.83 8.82
CA LEU A 54 -11.30 5.31 7.55
C LEU A 54 -12.34 6.19 6.83
N GLN A 55 -13.62 5.78 6.85
CA GLN A 55 -14.70 6.59 6.27
C GLN A 55 -14.80 7.95 6.96
N HIS A 56 -14.81 7.99 8.30
CA HIS A 56 -14.82 9.25 9.05
C HIS A 56 -13.61 10.16 8.71
N ALA A 57 -12.46 9.57 8.43
CA ALA A 57 -11.30 10.33 8.00
C ALA A 57 -11.47 10.92 6.59
N ILE A 58 -12.06 10.16 5.67
CA ILE A 58 -12.37 10.61 4.31
C ILE A 58 -13.43 11.71 4.33
N ASP A 59 -14.44 11.60 5.20
CA ASP A 59 -15.50 12.62 5.34
C ASP A 59 -14.94 13.96 5.83
N LYS A 60 -13.89 13.92 6.69
CA LYS A 60 -13.20 15.11 7.18
C LYS A 60 -12.19 15.67 6.19
N THR A 61 -11.53 14.81 5.43
CA THR A 61 -10.50 15.16 4.46
C THR A 61 -10.77 14.38 3.17
N PRO A 62 -11.69 14.87 2.33
CA PRO A 62 -12.05 14.18 1.09
C PRO A 62 -10.84 13.97 0.17
N ILE A 63 -10.76 12.79 -0.40
CA ILE A 63 -9.78 12.42 -1.43
C ILE A 63 -10.55 11.91 -2.65
N ASN A 64 -10.19 12.38 -3.83
CA ASN A 64 -10.89 12.09 -5.07
C ASN A 64 -9.90 11.80 -6.18
N GLY A 65 -10.21 10.85 -7.02
CA GLY A 65 -9.37 10.54 -8.18
C GLY A 65 -9.93 9.39 -8.99
N HIS A 66 -9.22 9.06 -10.05
CA HIS A 66 -9.63 8.08 -11.05
C HIS A 66 -8.87 6.75 -10.95
N VAL A 67 -7.81 6.72 -10.15
CA VAL A 67 -6.95 5.56 -9.89
C VAL A 67 -6.72 5.46 -8.40
N GLY A 68 -6.89 4.27 -7.83
CA GLY A 68 -6.62 4.08 -6.41
C GLY A 68 -6.57 2.62 -6.00
N ILE A 69 -6.00 2.41 -4.81
CA ILE A 69 -5.90 1.12 -4.12
C ILE A 69 -6.33 1.27 -2.67
N SER A 70 -6.91 0.23 -2.11
CA SER A 70 -7.29 0.19 -0.70
C SER A 70 -7.07 -1.20 -0.10
N HIS A 71 -7.01 -1.26 1.22
CA HIS A 71 -6.61 -2.44 1.96
C HIS A 71 -7.31 -2.54 3.31
N THR A 72 -7.70 -3.77 3.69
CA THR A 72 -7.95 -4.16 5.07
C THR A 72 -6.84 -5.09 5.52
N ARG A 73 -6.14 -4.75 6.61
CA ARG A 73 -4.99 -5.48 7.12
C ARG A 73 -5.37 -6.34 8.32
N TRP A 74 -4.87 -7.58 8.32
CA TRP A 74 -4.72 -8.41 9.50
C TRP A 74 -3.22 -8.54 9.78
N ALA A 75 -2.78 -8.02 10.92
CA ALA A 75 -1.35 -7.93 11.24
C ALA A 75 -0.66 -9.29 11.26
N THR A 76 0.38 -9.43 10.43
CA THR A 76 1.35 -10.53 10.44
C THR A 76 2.70 -10.04 10.97
N HIS A 77 3.10 -8.82 10.58
CA HIS A 77 4.32 -8.12 11.03
C HIS A 77 3.96 -6.74 11.56
N GLY A 78 4.47 -6.39 12.75
CA GLY A 78 4.20 -5.13 13.42
C GLY A 78 2.81 -5.04 14.07
N THR A 79 2.71 -4.19 15.07
CA THR A 79 1.46 -3.96 15.82
C THR A 79 0.39 -3.28 14.96
N PRO A 80 -0.91 -3.39 15.29
CA PRO A 80 -2.00 -2.73 14.57
C PRO A 80 -2.04 -1.22 14.87
N THR A 81 -1.18 -0.48 14.20
CA THR A 81 -1.07 0.98 14.28
C THR A 81 -1.24 1.61 12.91
N GLU A 82 -1.51 2.92 12.85
CA GLU A 82 -1.62 3.62 11.57
C GLU A 82 -0.33 3.56 10.75
N LYS A 83 0.86 3.59 11.40
CA LYS A 83 2.14 3.49 10.69
C LYS A 83 2.33 2.16 9.98
N ASN A 84 1.75 1.08 10.53
CA ASN A 84 1.83 -0.28 9.99
C ASN A 84 0.64 -0.63 9.09
N ALA A 85 -0.39 0.22 9.02
CA ALA A 85 -1.51 0.04 8.10
C ALA A 85 -1.09 0.31 6.64
N HIS A 86 -1.68 -0.44 5.71
CA HIS A 86 -1.51 -0.21 4.27
C HIS A 86 -2.45 0.90 3.76
N PRO A 87 -2.15 1.55 2.64
CA PRO A 87 -0.97 1.44 1.76
C PRO A 87 0.31 2.03 2.36
N HIS A 88 1.46 1.48 1.97
CA HIS A 88 2.77 2.09 2.18
C HIS A 88 3.17 2.95 0.97
N LEU A 89 3.94 4.01 1.23
CA LEU A 89 4.45 4.92 0.21
C LEU A 89 5.98 4.85 0.15
N SER A 90 6.53 5.10 -1.04
CA SER A 90 7.93 5.46 -1.22
C SER A 90 8.03 6.79 -1.95
N GLU A 91 8.76 7.76 -1.34
CA GLU A 91 8.99 9.12 -1.87
C GLU A 91 7.74 9.86 -2.36
N GLN A 92 6.56 9.43 -1.93
CA GLN A 92 5.23 9.89 -2.37
C GLN A 92 4.95 9.67 -3.88
N ASP A 93 5.77 8.90 -4.56
CA ASP A 93 5.65 8.60 -5.98
C ASP A 93 5.01 7.25 -6.26
N ILE A 94 5.12 6.31 -5.31
CA ILE A 94 4.55 4.97 -5.39
C ILE A 94 3.74 4.69 -4.14
N ALA A 95 2.56 4.08 -4.31
CA ALA A 95 1.79 3.46 -3.23
C ALA A 95 1.62 1.97 -3.50
N LEU A 96 1.71 1.16 -2.43
CA LEU A 96 1.61 -0.29 -2.50
C LEU A 96 0.77 -0.84 -1.36
N VAL A 97 -0.04 -1.83 -1.68
CA VAL A 97 -0.71 -2.72 -0.73
C VAL A 97 -0.29 -4.16 -0.98
N HIS A 98 -0.26 -4.97 0.07
CA HIS A 98 0.26 -6.32 0.06
C HIS A 98 -0.58 -7.25 0.92
N ASN A 99 -0.89 -8.42 0.39
CA ASN A 99 -1.39 -9.58 1.14
C ASN A 99 -0.35 -10.68 1.08
N GLY A 100 -0.01 -11.28 2.21
CA GLY A 100 0.95 -12.37 2.30
C GLY A 100 2.14 -12.07 3.21
N ILE A 101 3.25 -12.73 2.95
CA ILE A 101 4.50 -12.60 3.71
C ILE A 101 5.68 -12.57 2.72
N ILE A 102 6.58 -11.62 2.91
CA ILE A 102 7.87 -11.56 2.21
C ILE A 102 8.93 -12.12 3.16
N GLU A 103 9.38 -13.32 2.88
CA GLU A 103 10.25 -14.09 3.79
C GLU A 103 11.66 -13.53 3.91
N ASN A 104 12.20 -12.98 2.81
CA ASN A 104 13.56 -12.42 2.74
C ASN A 104 13.62 -10.89 2.96
N TYR A 105 12.59 -10.29 3.58
CA TYR A 105 12.49 -8.83 3.72
C TYR A 105 13.65 -8.20 4.53
N GLU A 106 14.22 -8.89 5.51
CA GLU A 106 15.29 -8.35 6.35
C GLU A 106 16.56 -8.03 5.54
N GLY A 107 16.99 -8.96 4.69
CA GLY A 107 18.15 -8.76 3.81
C GLY A 107 17.94 -7.61 2.81
N LEU A 108 16.75 -7.54 2.21
CA LEU A 108 16.38 -6.45 1.31
C LEU A 108 16.34 -5.10 2.03
N LYS A 109 15.85 -5.07 3.28
CA LYS A 109 15.82 -3.87 4.12
C LYS A 109 17.22 -3.35 4.40
N GLU A 110 18.15 -4.23 4.77
CA GLU A 110 19.55 -3.85 5.01
C GLU A 110 20.21 -3.20 3.78
N GLU A 111 19.95 -3.75 2.58
CA GLU A 111 20.44 -3.17 1.34
C GLU A 111 19.84 -1.79 1.07
N LEU A 112 18.54 -1.61 1.29
CA LEU A 112 17.84 -0.34 1.09
C LEU A 112 18.32 0.72 2.09
N LEU A 113 18.56 0.38 3.35
CA LEU A 113 19.16 1.26 4.35
C LEU A 113 20.55 1.77 3.90
N LYS A 114 21.39 0.90 3.35
CA LYS A 114 22.71 1.26 2.78
C LYS A 114 22.59 2.19 1.57
N ASN A 115 21.45 2.14 0.85
CA ASN A 115 21.13 3.01 -0.28
C ASN A 115 20.36 4.29 0.11
N GLY A 116 20.23 4.58 1.43
CA GLY A 116 19.67 5.83 1.93
C GLY A 116 18.15 5.85 2.13
N PHE A 117 17.46 4.71 1.97
CA PHE A 117 16.03 4.62 2.27
C PHE A 117 15.79 4.65 3.78
N ALA A 118 14.79 5.43 4.22
CA ALA A 118 14.33 5.47 5.60
C ALA A 118 13.03 4.67 5.76
N PHE A 119 12.88 3.99 6.88
CA PHE A 119 11.73 3.16 7.18
C PHE A 119 10.92 3.75 8.34
N GLU A 120 9.61 3.88 8.16
CA GLU A 120 8.67 4.39 9.17
C GLU A 120 7.94 3.24 9.88
N SER A 121 7.71 2.14 9.18
CA SER A 121 6.94 1.01 9.68
C SER A 121 7.78 -0.21 10.04
N ASP A 122 7.13 -1.15 10.71
CA ASP A 122 7.72 -2.44 11.08
C ASP A 122 7.30 -3.56 10.09
N THR A 123 6.73 -3.19 8.92
CA THR A 123 6.17 -4.15 7.97
C THR A 123 7.17 -4.56 6.89
N ASP A 124 7.08 -5.80 6.45
CA ASP A 124 7.74 -6.31 5.26
C ASP A 124 7.29 -5.58 3.98
N THR A 125 6.07 -5.07 3.96
CA THR A 125 5.48 -4.36 2.83
C THR A 125 6.21 -3.06 2.49
N GLU A 126 6.70 -2.32 3.48
CA GLU A 126 7.46 -1.08 3.24
C GLU A 126 8.78 -1.37 2.51
N VAL A 127 9.37 -2.53 2.78
CA VAL A 127 10.56 -2.99 2.04
C VAL A 127 10.25 -3.15 0.55
N VAL A 128 9.09 -3.73 0.22
CA VAL A 128 8.68 -3.94 -1.18
C VAL A 128 8.49 -2.61 -1.91
N VAL A 129 7.78 -1.64 -1.31
CA VAL A 129 7.54 -0.36 -1.99
C VAL A 129 8.84 0.43 -2.20
N HIS A 130 9.77 0.38 -1.25
CA HIS A 130 11.09 1.00 -1.40
C HIS A 130 11.95 0.27 -2.44
N ARG A 131 11.83 -1.06 -2.54
CA ARG A 131 12.56 -1.84 -3.57
C ARG A 131 12.06 -1.50 -4.97
N ILE A 132 10.74 -1.32 -5.15
CA ILE A 132 10.18 -0.85 -6.42
C ILE A 132 10.71 0.56 -6.75
N GLN A 133 10.73 1.47 -5.78
CA GLN A 133 11.29 2.82 -5.97
C GLN A 133 12.76 2.77 -6.38
N PHE A 134 13.57 1.95 -5.73
CA PHE A 134 14.98 1.76 -6.07
C PHE A 134 15.18 1.31 -7.53
N HIS A 135 14.33 0.41 -8.03
CA HIS A 135 14.38 0.01 -9.43
C HIS A 135 13.79 1.07 -10.37
N LEU A 136 12.73 1.78 -9.93
CA LEU A 136 12.08 2.81 -10.73
C LEU A 136 13.04 3.97 -11.06
N THR A 137 13.88 4.39 -10.11
CA THR A 137 14.90 5.43 -10.35
C THR A 137 15.88 5.07 -11.46
N LYS A 138 16.09 3.77 -11.71
CA LYS A 138 17.00 3.27 -12.74
C LYS A 138 16.30 2.98 -14.07
N THR A 139 15.09 2.44 -14.00
CA THR A 139 14.36 1.96 -15.18
C THR A 139 13.45 3.01 -15.81
N GLN A 140 12.98 3.98 -15.02
CA GLN A 140 11.94 4.96 -15.38
C GLN A 140 10.67 4.32 -15.95
N ASP A 141 10.40 3.07 -15.57
CA ASP A 141 9.29 2.26 -16.06
C ASP A 141 8.77 1.42 -14.88
N LEU A 142 7.56 1.71 -14.41
CA LEU A 142 6.97 1.05 -13.24
C LEU A 142 6.85 -0.47 -13.47
N PHE A 143 6.43 -0.90 -14.65
CA PHE A 143 6.25 -2.33 -14.93
C PHE A 143 7.57 -3.09 -14.84
N LYS A 144 8.65 -2.50 -15.39
CA LYS A 144 10.00 -3.07 -15.26
C LYS A 144 10.48 -3.07 -13.82
N ALA A 145 10.28 -1.98 -13.08
CA ALA A 145 10.67 -1.88 -11.68
C ALA A 145 9.96 -2.92 -10.81
N VAL A 146 8.66 -3.12 -10.99
CA VAL A 146 7.89 -4.16 -10.31
C VAL A 146 8.39 -5.56 -10.70
N ASN A 147 8.63 -5.84 -11.99
CA ASN A 147 9.14 -7.13 -12.43
C ASN A 147 10.52 -7.46 -11.85
N LEU A 148 11.42 -6.48 -11.76
CA LEU A 148 12.72 -6.66 -11.13
C LEU A 148 12.55 -6.98 -9.63
N THR A 149 11.72 -6.20 -8.94
CA THR A 149 11.44 -6.43 -7.52
C THR A 149 10.86 -7.82 -7.27
N VAL A 150 9.85 -8.24 -8.01
CA VAL A 150 9.19 -9.56 -7.83
C VAL A 150 10.16 -10.74 -7.98
N ARG A 151 11.20 -10.60 -8.82
CA ARG A 151 12.24 -11.65 -8.97
C ARG A 151 13.16 -11.76 -7.77
N GLU A 152 13.21 -10.75 -6.91
CA GLU A 152 14.04 -10.71 -5.71
C GLU A 152 13.25 -11.09 -4.45
N LEU A 153 11.91 -11.07 -4.51
CA LEU A 153 11.05 -11.41 -3.37
C LEU A 153 10.90 -12.92 -3.22
N GLU A 154 11.00 -13.40 -1.99
CA GLU A 154 10.69 -14.79 -1.61
C GLU A 154 9.43 -14.80 -0.75
N GLY A 155 8.55 -15.80 -0.96
CA GLY A 155 7.32 -15.97 -0.20
C GLY A 155 6.07 -16.06 -1.06
N ALA A 156 4.91 -16.06 -0.40
CA ALA A 156 3.60 -16.09 -1.05
C ALA A 156 2.88 -14.77 -0.84
N TYR A 157 2.60 -14.06 -1.91
CA TYR A 157 2.06 -12.71 -1.82
C TYR A 157 1.21 -12.28 -3.02
N ALA A 158 0.39 -11.26 -2.79
CA ALA A 158 -0.30 -10.49 -3.82
C ALA A 158 -0.07 -8.99 -3.60
N LEU A 159 0.20 -8.26 -4.66
CA LEU A 159 0.51 -6.84 -4.64
C LEU A 159 -0.47 -6.05 -5.50
N ALA A 160 -0.82 -4.83 -5.06
CA ALA A 160 -1.35 -3.80 -5.94
C ALA A 160 -0.52 -2.53 -5.77
N VAL A 161 -0.13 -1.94 -6.90
CA VAL A 161 0.81 -0.82 -6.98
C VAL A 161 0.21 0.28 -7.84
N ILE A 162 0.31 1.51 -7.40
CA ILE A 162 0.05 2.71 -8.21
C ILE A 162 1.25 3.65 -8.13
N SER A 163 1.52 4.38 -9.19
CA SER A 163 2.53 5.44 -9.22
C SER A 163 2.00 6.71 -9.87
N LYS A 164 2.70 7.79 -9.66
CA LYS A 164 2.53 9.02 -10.46
C LYS A 164 2.83 8.76 -11.93
#